data_a144b9dbaf5ade6cafd57d1a49b65815
#
_entry.id   a144b9dbaf5ade6cafd57d1a49b65815
#
_cell.length_a   1.000
_cell.length_b   1.000
_cell.length_c   1.000
_cell.angle_alpha   90.00
_cell.angle_beta   90.00
_cell.angle_gamma   90.00
#
_symmetry.space_group_name_H-M   'P 1'
#
loop_
_entity.id
_entity.type
_entity.pdbx_description
1 polymer ?
#
loop_
_entity_poly.entity_id
_entity_poly.type
_entity_poly.pdbx_seq_one_letter_code
_entity_poly.pdbx_strand_id
1 'polypeptide(L)'
;MMNWSRLFFLALLALQKLVIAEYVRTKKSTVAPVGADVLTVGVIGDYGWTGWTPSPPHFCLEVLPELQAAGLVIPNEVLNDCDPGDILYINNATALQLDTSSYVGQVCAVKNCTSFVSVGDNFYDSGVDFTTGGIQRFQEAWVGMYSQGVFATAPWYQCLGNHDIVKGQSGVDFQTKVAPIYDPRWNFGTQGLPYWTYDLTGKDWTATFVVVDSDCFLSSYLLNTSVYANPYTVACYADRQTQIDFLANTFAQSTATWKFLQLHHGFMSSATNETELAPLVEIAVQHRGVVLNGHDHCLGHYYYNNTNFILSGAAGYPQAGDCNYGIPLGPYAKFLGANQQSAANGFVTMDISKQSINVEYYLRDMQFEDGDLYPVPYDLKPSYSFQITEHAI
;
A
#
# COMPACT_ATOMS: atom_id res chain seq x y z
N MET A 1 39.61 11.55 31.27
CA MET A 1 39.76 10.63 30.13
C MET A 1 38.50 10.65 29.30
N MET A 2 38.59 11.22 28.14
CA MET A 2 37.42 11.33 27.23
C MET A 2 37.19 9.96 26.58
N ASN A 3 35.94 9.48 26.69
CA ASN A 3 35.58 8.12 26.26
C ASN A 3 35.51 8.06 24.71
N TRP A 4 36.52 7.51 24.07
CA TRP A 4 36.66 7.39 22.60
C TRP A 4 35.46 6.71 21.93
N SER A 5 34.75 5.82 22.63
CA SER A 5 33.55 5.17 22.11
C SER A 5 32.39 6.15 21.95
N ARG A 6 32.27 7.17 22.82
CA ARG A 6 31.23 8.22 22.66
C ARG A 6 31.51 9.16 21.50
N LEU A 7 32.79 9.48 21.26
CA LEU A 7 33.20 10.32 20.12
C LEU A 7 32.99 9.59 18.79
N PHE A 8 33.29 8.29 18.74
CA PHE A 8 33.04 7.48 17.55
C PHE A 8 31.54 7.36 17.23
N PHE A 9 30.69 7.18 18.24
CA PHE A 9 29.23 7.10 18.09
C PHE A 9 28.63 8.45 17.64
N LEU A 10 29.13 9.56 18.17
CA LEU A 10 28.68 10.90 17.76
C LEU A 10 29.17 11.26 16.34
N ALA A 11 30.34 10.81 15.95
CA ALA A 11 30.84 10.98 14.58
C ALA A 11 30.05 10.13 13.57
N LEU A 12 29.68 8.90 13.93
CA LEU A 12 28.84 8.03 13.10
C LEU A 12 27.44 8.63 12.90
N LEU A 13 26.84 9.16 13.98
CA LEU A 13 25.55 9.86 13.92
C LEU A 13 25.62 11.15 13.08
N ALA A 14 26.74 11.88 13.14
CA ALA A 14 26.95 13.07 12.33
C ALA A 14 27.18 12.73 10.85
N LEU A 15 27.91 11.63 10.56
CA LEU A 15 28.08 11.13 9.19
C LEU A 15 26.75 10.62 8.60
N GLN A 16 25.97 9.88 9.39
CA GLN A 16 24.63 9.45 8.98
C GLN A 16 23.71 10.65 8.69
N LYS A 17 23.72 11.69 9.54
CA LYS A 17 22.95 12.92 9.28
C LYS A 17 23.42 13.67 8.03
N LEU A 18 24.72 13.68 7.72
CA LEU A 18 25.26 14.28 6.50
C LEU A 18 24.87 13.49 5.25
N VAL A 19 24.97 12.17 5.30
CA VAL A 19 24.54 11.30 4.19
C VAL A 19 23.03 11.39 3.95
N ILE A 20 22.23 11.44 5.02
CA ILE A 20 20.78 11.65 4.95
C ILE A 20 20.47 13.05 4.40
N ALA A 21 21.15 14.08 4.85
CA ALA A 21 20.95 15.45 4.37
C ALA A 21 21.30 15.63 2.88
N GLU A 22 22.32 14.91 2.41
CA GLU A 22 22.73 14.93 0.99
C GLU A 22 21.78 14.11 0.12
N TYR A 23 21.30 12.98 0.62
CA TYR A 23 20.27 12.14 -0.01
C TYR A 23 18.94 12.88 -0.13
N VAL A 24 18.49 13.55 0.95
CA VAL A 24 17.26 14.38 0.97
C VAL A 24 17.38 15.60 0.05
N ARG A 25 18.58 16.15 -0.15
CA ARG A 25 18.81 17.30 -1.05
C ARG A 25 18.66 16.95 -2.53
N THR A 26 18.85 15.71 -2.90
CA THR A 26 18.82 15.25 -4.30
C THR A 26 17.45 14.70 -4.75
N LYS A 27 16.59 14.30 -3.82
CA LYS A 27 15.23 13.80 -4.13
C LYS A 27 14.19 14.85 -3.75
N LYS A 28 13.87 15.75 -4.66
CA LYS A 28 12.63 16.54 -4.58
C LYS A 28 11.47 15.63 -5.00
N SER A 29 10.54 15.37 -4.08
CA SER A 29 9.21 14.88 -4.48
C SER A 29 8.65 15.85 -5.51
N THR A 30 8.36 15.37 -6.71
CA THR A 30 7.61 16.16 -7.67
C THR A 30 6.17 16.14 -7.21
N VAL A 31 5.68 17.27 -6.76
CA VAL A 31 4.24 17.49 -6.59
C VAL A 31 3.57 17.08 -7.90
N ALA A 32 2.46 16.32 -7.82
CA ALA A 32 1.67 16.00 -9.01
C ALA A 32 1.47 17.25 -9.87
N PRO A 33 1.50 17.15 -11.21
CA PRO A 33 1.44 18.31 -12.07
C PRO A 33 0.16 19.10 -11.80
N VAL A 34 0.30 20.26 -11.20
CA VAL A 34 -0.83 21.16 -10.94
C VAL A 34 -1.38 21.58 -12.29
N GLY A 35 -2.67 21.34 -12.52
CA GLY A 35 -3.35 21.78 -13.74
C GLY A 35 -3.54 20.71 -14.82
N ALA A 36 -3.32 19.42 -14.53
CA ALA A 36 -3.73 18.36 -15.44
C ALA A 36 -5.25 18.17 -15.45
N ASP A 37 -5.82 17.87 -16.63
CA ASP A 37 -7.25 17.56 -16.75
C ASP A 37 -7.59 16.22 -16.08
N VAL A 38 -6.65 15.27 -16.12
CA VAL A 38 -6.74 13.93 -15.52
C VAL A 38 -5.47 13.66 -14.70
N LEU A 39 -5.63 13.10 -13.51
CA LEU A 39 -4.54 12.54 -12.70
C LEU A 39 -4.73 11.04 -12.59
N THR A 40 -3.69 10.28 -12.93
CA THR A 40 -3.68 8.83 -12.77
C THR A 40 -2.96 8.46 -11.48
N VAL A 41 -3.62 7.65 -10.65
CA VAL A 41 -3.16 7.21 -9.34
C VAL A 41 -3.11 5.68 -9.32
N GLY A 42 -1.99 5.09 -8.87
CA GLY A 42 -1.93 3.67 -8.53
C GLY A 42 -2.44 3.43 -7.11
N VAL A 43 -3.26 2.41 -6.88
CA VAL A 43 -3.73 1.99 -5.55
C VAL A 43 -3.16 0.60 -5.26
N ILE A 44 -2.42 0.49 -4.18
CA ILE A 44 -1.62 -0.69 -3.86
C ILE A 44 -1.71 -0.96 -2.35
N GLY A 45 -1.95 -2.20 -1.96
CA GLY A 45 -1.95 -2.62 -0.56
C GLY A 45 -1.34 -3.99 -0.38
N ASP A 46 -0.99 -4.32 0.86
CA ASP A 46 -0.58 -5.67 1.25
C ASP A 46 0.67 -6.15 0.47
N TYR A 47 1.70 -5.28 0.38
CA TYR A 47 2.82 -5.48 -0.54
C TYR A 47 4.17 -5.75 0.13
N GLY A 48 4.37 -5.46 1.40
CA GLY A 48 5.69 -5.41 2.05
C GLY A 48 6.29 -6.74 2.47
N TRP A 49 6.45 -7.69 1.58
CA TRP A 49 6.87 -9.05 1.87
C TRP A 49 8.37 -9.34 1.73
N THR A 50 9.16 -8.41 1.21
CA THR A 50 10.61 -8.63 1.01
C THR A 50 11.34 -8.90 2.32
N GLY A 51 12.25 -9.88 2.31
CA GLY A 51 13.06 -10.27 3.47
C GLY A 51 12.52 -11.49 4.25
N TRP A 52 11.60 -12.25 3.68
CA TRP A 52 11.06 -13.48 4.29
C TRP A 52 11.51 -14.76 3.56
N THR A 53 11.71 -15.84 4.32
CA THR A 53 12.35 -17.11 3.95
C THR A 53 11.47 -18.04 3.10
N PRO A 54 11.96 -19.14 2.62
CA PRO A 54 12.76 -19.48 1.46
C PRO A 54 11.94 -19.99 0.27
N SER A 55 12.47 -19.98 -0.93
CA SER A 55 11.73 -20.30 -2.13
C SER A 55 12.56 -20.73 -3.35
N PRO A 56 11.94 -21.17 -4.47
CA PRO A 56 12.55 -22.13 -5.38
C PRO A 56 13.55 -21.57 -6.41
N PRO A 57 14.38 -22.45 -7.02
CA PRO A 57 15.40 -22.13 -8.01
C PRO A 57 14.88 -21.40 -9.25
N HIS A 58 13.62 -21.61 -9.56
CA HIS A 58 12.95 -21.07 -10.75
C HIS A 58 12.93 -19.53 -10.80
N PHE A 59 12.65 -18.86 -9.68
CA PHE A 59 12.62 -17.41 -9.64
C PHE A 59 13.95 -16.79 -10.09
N CYS A 60 15.06 -17.28 -9.60
CA CYS A 60 16.39 -16.74 -9.91
C CYS A 60 16.79 -17.00 -11.37
N LEU A 61 16.34 -18.09 -11.96
CA LEU A 61 16.73 -18.48 -13.32
C LEU A 61 15.84 -17.87 -14.39
N GLU A 62 14.57 -17.66 -14.13
CA GLU A 62 13.61 -17.24 -15.14
C GLU A 62 12.96 -15.88 -14.86
N VAL A 63 12.45 -15.65 -13.65
CA VAL A 63 11.74 -14.40 -13.32
C VAL A 63 12.71 -13.23 -13.10
N LEU A 64 13.77 -13.42 -12.34
CA LEU A 64 14.73 -12.36 -12.03
C LEU A 64 15.39 -11.73 -13.28
N PRO A 65 15.84 -12.49 -14.28
CA PRO A 65 16.36 -11.91 -15.52
C PRO A 65 15.34 -11.05 -16.28
N GLU A 66 14.06 -11.44 -16.28
CA GLU A 66 13.01 -10.65 -16.92
C GLU A 66 12.73 -9.35 -16.19
N LEU A 67 12.71 -9.36 -14.85
CA LEU A 67 12.55 -8.16 -14.03
C LEU A 67 13.73 -7.20 -14.20
N GLN A 68 14.96 -7.73 -14.30
CA GLN A 68 16.15 -6.95 -14.60
C GLN A 68 16.09 -6.35 -16.00
N ALA A 69 15.65 -7.13 -17.00
CA ALA A 69 15.47 -6.66 -18.37
C ALA A 69 14.38 -5.58 -18.48
N ALA A 70 13.36 -5.64 -17.62
CA ALA A 70 12.35 -4.60 -17.47
C ALA A 70 12.85 -3.32 -16.79
N GLY A 71 14.12 -3.28 -16.36
CA GLY A 71 14.74 -2.11 -15.73
C GLY A 71 14.42 -1.94 -14.25
N LEU A 72 13.93 -2.99 -13.58
CA LEU A 72 13.69 -2.95 -12.15
C LEU A 72 15.03 -3.02 -11.39
N VAL A 73 15.22 -2.17 -10.39
CA VAL A 73 16.33 -2.33 -9.44
C VAL A 73 15.98 -3.42 -8.46
N ILE A 74 16.68 -4.52 -8.60
CA ILE A 74 16.53 -5.64 -7.69
C ILE A 74 17.39 -5.36 -6.45
N PRO A 75 16.82 -5.46 -5.24
CA PRO A 75 17.58 -5.32 -4.01
C PRO A 75 18.76 -6.29 -3.97
N ASN A 76 19.91 -5.85 -3.43
CA ASN A 76 21.12 -6.68 -3.34
C ASN A 76 20.87 -7.98 -2.57
N GLU A 77 19.99 -7.97 -1.59
CA GLU A 77 19.59 -9.14 -0.82
C GLU A 77 18.99 -10.21 -1.73
N VAL A 78 18.05 -9.82 -2.59
CA VAL A 78 17.45 -10.72 -3.60
C VAL A 78 18.49 -11.22 -4.61
N LEU A 79 19.44 -10.36 -5.02
CA LEU A 79 20.54 -10.76 -5.90
C LEU A 79 21.50 -11.73 -5.22
N ASN A 80 21.80 -11.53 -3.93
CA ASN A 80 22.66 -12.41 -3.15
C ASN A 80 22.02 -13.79 -2.96
N ASP A 81 20.70 -13.83 -2.74
CA ASP A 81 19.95 -15.10 -2.60
C ASP A 81 19.86 -15.87 -3.93
N CYS A 82 20.10 -15.19 -5.06
CA CYS A 82 20.21 -15.79 -6.38
C CYS A 82 21.65 -16.13 -6.81
N ASP A 83 22.65 -16.04 -5.94
CA ASP A 83 24.00 -16.48 -6.25
C ASP A 83 23.99 -18.00 -6.51
N PRO A 84 24.68 -18.51 -7.57
CA PRO A 84 24.69 -19.94 -7.92
C PRO A 84 25.06 -20.93 -6.81
N GLY A 85 25.62 -20.42 -5.68
CA GLY A 85 25.86 -21.21 -4.47
C GLY A 85 24.68 -21.29 -3.50
N ASP A 86 23.72 -20.36 -3.58
CA ASP A 86 22.65 -20.18 -2.60
C ASP A 86 21.22 -20.16 -3.21
N ILE A 87 21.05 -20.69 -4.42
CA ILE A 87 19.78 -20.69 -5.22
C ILE A 87 18.54 -21.20 -4.46
N LEU A 88 18.67 -21.57 -3.21
CA LEU A 88 17.63 -22.28 -2.47
C LEU A 88 16.62 -21.38 -1.71
N TYR A 89 16.75 -20.04 -1.71
CA TYR A 89 16.18 -19.28 -0.60
C TYR A 89 15.42 -17.97 -0.92
N ILE A 90 14.91 -17.72 -2.13
CA ILE A 90 13.96 -16.60 -2.32
C ILE A 90 12.54 -17.05 -1.98
N ASN A 91 11.88 -16.26 -1.15
CA ASN A 91 10.52 -16.44 -0.73
C ASN A 91 9.55 -16.13 -1.89
N ASN A 92 8.53 -16.97 -2.08
CA ASN A 92 7.45 -16.73 -3.05
C ASN A 92 6.82 -15.34 -2.87
N ALA A 93 6.63 -14.88 -1.64
CA ALA A 93 6.07 -13.58 -1.36
C ALA A 93 6.97 -12.42 -1.82
N THR A 94 8.29 -12.53 -1.67
CA THR A 94 9.25 -11.56 -2.24
C THR A 94 9.18 -11.54 -3.77
N ALA A 95 9.13 -12.72 -4.39
CA ALA A 95 8.97 -12.84 -5.84
C ALA A 95 7.68 -12.19 -6.33
N LEU A 96 6.58 -12.38 -5.63
CA LEU A 96 5.28 -11.77 -5.94
C LEU A 96 5.31 -10.25 -5.79
N GLN A 97 5.94 -9.72 -4.75
CA GLN A 97 6.11 -8.27 -4.60
C GLN A 97 6.93 -7.67 -5.74
N LEU A 98 8.04 -8.32 -6.13
CA LEU A 98 8.87 -7.90 -7.27
C LEU A 98 8.09 -7.91 -8.57
N ASP A 99 7.40 -9.00 -8.86
CA ASP A 99 6.59 -9.14 -10.06
C ASP A 99 5.50 -8.07 -10.13
N THR A 100 4.77 -7.85 -9.02
CA THR A 100 3.73 -6.81 -8.97
C THR A 100 4.34 -5.42 -9.14
N SER A 101 5.47 -5.13 -8.49
CA SER A 101 6.12 -3.82 -8.64
C SER A 101 6.54 -3.56 -10.10
N SER A 102 7.05 -4.58 -10.79
CA SER A 102 7.35 -4.50 -12.22
C SER A 102 6.08 -4.25 -13.04
N TYR A 103 5.01 -4.98 -12.77
CA TYR A 103 3.74 -4.84 -13.46
C TYR A 103 3.14 -3.43 -13.27
N VAL A 104 3.07 -2.95 -12.03
CA VAL A 104 2.68 -1.57 -11.70
C VAL A 104 3.55 -0.58 -12.48
N GLY A 105 4.87 -0.78 -12.46
CA GLY A 105 5.82 0.10 -13.17
C GLY A 105 5.54 0.20 -14.65
N GLN A 106 5.24 -0.91 -15.32
CA GLN A 106 4.94 -0.93 -16.75
C GLN A 106 3.59 -0.29 -17.10
N VAL A 107 2.52 -0.66 -16.38
CA VAL A 107 1.19 -0.06 -16.57
C VAL A 107 1.24 1.44 -16.28
N CYS A 108 1.84 1.84 -15.17
CA CYS A 108 1.95 3.24 -14.79
C CYS A 108 2.87 4.06 -15.70
N ALA A 109 3.85 3.46 -16.36
CA ALA A 109 4.63 4.14 -17.38
C ALA A 109 3.77 4.49 -18.61
N VAL A 110 2.86 3.59 -19.02
CA VAL A 110 1.93 3.84 -20.12
C VAL A 110 0.84 4.84 -19.73
N LYS A 111 0.29 4.71 -18.52
CA LYS A 111 -0.79 5.56 -18.02
C LYS A 111 -0.31 6.91 -17.47
N ASN A 112 1.00 7.13 -17.30
CA ASN A 112 1.58 8.30 -16.68
C ASN A 112 1.07 8.51 -15.23
N CYS A 113 1.15 7.47 -14.37
CA CYS A 113 0.77 7.61 -12.98
C CYS A 113 1.57 8.72 -12.30
N THR A 114 0.87 9.61 -11.60
CA THR A 114 1.45 10.79 -10.95
C THR A 114 1.71 10.58 -9.47
N SER A 115 1.05 9.60 -8.87
CA SER A 115 1.15 9.28 -7.44
C SER A 115 0.63 7.87 -7.15
N PHE A 116 0.92 7.39 -5.95
CA PHE A 116 0.44 6.11 -5.44
C PHE A 116 -0.27 6.29 -4.12
N VAL A 117 -1.31 5.48 -3.89
CA VAL A 117 -2.07 5.38 -2.65
C VAL A 117 -1.82 3.99 -2.08
N SER A 118 -1.27 3.91 -0.87
CA SER A 118 -1.15 2.65 -0.14
C SER A 118 -2.36 2.45 0.77
N VAL A 119 -2.94 1.27 0.74
CA VAL A 119 -4.05 0.91 1.63
C VAL A 119 -3.61 0.00 2.79
N GLY A 120 -2.36 0.10 3.22
CA GLY A 120 -1.84 -0.54 4.43
C GLY A 120 -1.13 -1.86 4.18
N ASP A 121 -0.69 -2.46 5.29
CA ASP A 121 0.19 -3.62 5.34
C ASP A 121 1.45 -3.43 4.49
N ASN A 122 2.19 -2.39 4.91
CA ASN A 122 3.38 -1.95 4.22
C ASN A 122 4.59 -2.85 4.50
N PHE A 123 4.60 -3.59 5.64
CA PHE A 123 5.71 -4.45 6.07
C PHE A 123 5.25 -5.70 6.83
N TYR A 124 5.34 -6.84 6.21
CA TYR A 124 5.08 -8.16 6.82
C TYR A 124 6.33 -8.76 7.47
N ASP A 125 6.19 -9.63 8.51
CA ASP A 125 4.90 -9.94 9.22
C ASP A 125 4.62 -9.00 10.36
N SER A 126 5.60 -8.27 10.83
CA SER A 126 5.54 -7.56 12.11
C SER A 126 5.96 -6.11 12.03
N GLY A 127 5.79 -5.49 10.88
CA GLY A 127 6.10 -4.08 10.67
C GLY A 127 7.60 -3.77 10.77
N VAL A 128 7.90 -2.49 10.84
CA VAL A 128 9.25 -1.93 11.02
C VAL A 128 9.30 -1.06 12.25
N ASP A 129 10.51 -0.82 12.79
CA ASP A 129 10.73 0.05 13.94
C ASP A 129 12.09 0.76 13.86
N PHE A 130 12.52 1.42 14.95
CA PHE A 130 13.79 2.15 15.02
C PHE A 130 15.05 1.26 15.14
N THR A 131 14.92 -0.04 15.14
CA THR A 131 16.06 -0.95 15.15
C THR A 131 16.81 -0.90 13.84
N THR A 132 18.07 -1.36 13.85
CA THR A 132 18.86 -1.46 12.61
C THR A 132 18.16 -2.34 11.58
N GLY A 133 17.58 -3.46 12.02
CA GLY A 133 16.81 -4.35 11.14
C GLY A 133 15.56 -3.70 10.56
N GLY A 134 14.86 -2.86 11.33
CA GLY A 134 13.71 -2.11 10.83
C GLY A 134 14.06 -1.10 9.75
N ILE A 135 15.17 -0.37 9.93
CA ILE A 135 15.66 0.58 8.91
C ILE A 135 16.08 -0.17 7.64
N GLN A 136 16.81 -1.26 7.79
CA GLN A 136 17.22 -2.11 6.68
C GLN A 136 16.00 -2.64 5.95
N ARG A 137 15.00 -3.15 6.68
CA ARG A 137 13.73 -3.64 6.13
C ARG A 137 13.02 -2.57 5.31
N PHE A 138 12.93 -1.34 5.79
CA PHE A 138 12.35 -0.22 5.04
C PHE A 138 13.11 0.03 3.73
N GLN A 139 14.45 -0.02 3.76
CA GLN A 139 15.27 0.18 2.58
C GLN A 139 15.08 -0.94 1.55
N GLU A 140 14.98 -2.17 1.98
CA GLU A 140 14.84 -3.35 1.12
C GLU A 140 13.42 -3.51 0.59
N ALA A 141 12.44 -3.55 1.48
CA ALA A 141 11.07 -3.86 1.12
C ALA A 141 10.34 -2.72 0.39
N TRP A 142 10.79 -1.47 0.55
CA TRP A 142 10.12 -0.35 -0.10
C TRP A 142 11.05 0.52 -0.96
N VAL A 143 12.15 1.05 -0.41
CA VAL A 143 13.03 1.95 -1.18
C VAL A 143 13.64 1.24 -2.37
N GLY A 144 14.14 0.03 -2.19
CA GLY A 144 14.72 -0.79 -3.25
C GLY A 144 13.71 -1.19 -4.31
N MET A 145 12.51 -1.59 -3.88
CA MET A 145 11.44 -2.04 -4.77
C MET A 145 10.85 -0.92 -5.63
N TYR A 146 10.71 0.28 -5.07
CA TYR A 146 9.98 1.39 -5.70
C TYR A 146 10.86 2.62 -5.91
N SER A 147 12.07 2.44 -6.48
CA SER A 147 13.06 3.52 -6.64
C SER A 147 13.26 3.99 -8.08
N GLN A 148 12.73 3.30 -9.07
CA GLN A 148 13.01 3.59 -10.48
C GLN A 148 11.75 3.87 -11.32
N GLY A 149 11.97 4.33 -12.55
CA GLY A 149 10.89 4.62 -13.49
C GLY A 149 9.89 5.60 -12.91
N VAL A 150 8.62 5.27 -13.01
CA VAL A 150 7.50 6.10 -12.49
C VAL A 150 7.55 6.26 -10.96
N PHE A 151 8.19 5.33 -10.26
CA PHE A 151 8.31 5.39 -8.80
C PHE A 151 9.36 6.40 -8.32
N ALA A 152 10.32 6.76 -9.15
CA ALA A 152 11.50 7.53 -8.74
C ALA A 152 11.17 8.87 -8.07
N THR A 153 10.05 9.48 -8.44
CA THR A 153 9.64 10.80 -7.96
C THR A 153 8.19 10.88 -7.50
N ALA A 154 7.37 9.88 -7.82
CA ALA A 154 5.95 9.88 -7.48
C ALA A 154 5.76 9.77 -5.95
N PRO A 155 4.96 10.64 -5.32
CA PRO A 155 4.62 10.52 -3.92
C PRO A 155 3.74 9.29 -3.67
N TRP A 156 3.94 8.65 -2.51
CA TRP A 156 3.12 7.58 -2.01
C TRP A 156 2.38 8.03 -0.76
N TYR A 157 1.09 8.09 -0.83
CA TYR A 157 0.20 8.49 0.26
C TYR A 157 -0.17 7.27 1.08
N GLN A 158 0.46 7.15 2.24
CA GLN A 158 0.48 5.93 3.04
C GLN A 158 -0.72 5.81 3.99
N CYS A 159 -1.12 4.57 4.25
CA CYS A 159 -2.01 4.14 5.31
C CYS A 159 -1.31 3.05 6.13
N LEU A 160 -1.62 2.92 7.42
CA LEU A 160 -1.20 1.77 8.22
C LEU A 160 -2.18 0.61 8.04
N GLY A 161 -1.66 -0.61 8.16
CA GLY A 161 -2.43 -1.83 8.33
C GLY A 161 -2.02 -2.59 9.59
N ASN A 162 -2.66 -3.73 9.84
CA ASN A 162 -2.47 -4.46 11.09
C ASN A 162 -1.06 -5.01 11.27
N HIS A 163 -0.38 -5.39 10.20
CA HIS A 163 1.01 -5.80 10.29
C HIS A 163 1.94 -4.64 10.64
N ASP A 164 1.61 -3.44 10.24
CA ASP A 164 2.40 -2.23 10.50
C ASP A 164 2.41 -1.83 11.98
N ILE A 165 1.35 -2.14 12.73
CA ILE A 165 1.19 -1.78 14.14
C ILE A 165 1.70 -2.84 15.13
N VAL A 166 2.17 -4.01 14.68
CA VAL A 166 2.65 -5.09 15.55
C VAL A 166 3.77 -4.63 16.50
N LYS A 167 4.63 -3.71 16.05
CA LYS A 167 5.67 -3.08 16.89
C LYS A 167 5.13 -1.98 17.82
N GLY A 168 3.82 -1.80 17.88
CA GLY A 168 3.17 -0.77 18.67
C GLY A 168 3.58 0.65 18.27
N GLN A 169 3.64 1.56 19.24
CA GLN A 169 3.96 2.97 18.99
C GLN A 169 5.30 3.17 18.26
N SER A 170 6.29 2.29 18.50
CA SER A 170 7.59 2.37 17.84
C SER A 170 7.49 2.15 16.34
N GLY A 171 6.67 1.21 15.88
CA GLY A 171 6.43 0.95 14.47
C GLY A 171 5.66 2.07 13.81
N VAL A 172 4.60 2.54 14.46
CA VAL A 172 3.79 3.68 13.99
C VAL A 172 4.65 4.93 13.86
N ASP A 173 5.44 5.28 14.89
CA ASP A 173 6.32 6.45 14.86
C ASP A 173 7.40 6.35 13.79
N PHE A 174 7.93 5.15 13.55
CA PHE A 174 8.89 4.96 12.47
C PHE A 174 8.25 5.31 11.11
N GLN A 175 7.11 4.74 10.79
CA GLN A 175 6.47 4.94 9.49
C GLN A 175 5.93 6.35 9.30
N THR A 176 5.34 6.95 10.35
CA THR A 176 4.70 8.26 10.24
C THR A 176 5.66 9.45 10.39
N LYS A 177 6.78 9.28 11.10
CA LYS A 177 7.70 10.39 11.45
C LYS A 177 9.10 10.25 10.88
N VAL A 178 9.61 9.03 10.73
CA VAL A 178 11.00 8.77 10.37
C VAL A 178 11.16 8.37 8.92
N ALA A 179 10.34 7.44 8.44
CA ALA A 179 10.38 7.01 7.05
C ALA A 179 10.24 8.16 6.04
N PRO A 180 9.39 9.19 6.26
CA PRO A 180 9.32 10.38 5.41
C PRO A 180 10.62 11.20 5.36
N ILE A 181 11.48 11.09 6.40
CA ILE A 181 12.79 11.76 6.42
C ILE A 181 13.80 10.97 5.58
N TYR A 182 13.72 9.64 5.60
CA TYR A 182 14.57 8.79 4.77
C TYR A 182 14.22 8.86 3.30
N ASP A 183 12.92 8.85 2.99
CA ASP A 183 12.46 9.00 1.61
C ASP A 183 11.19 9.86 1.57
N PRO A 184 11.26 11.08 1.00
CA PRO A 184 10.12 12.01 0.99
C PRO A 184 8.96 11.57 0.09
N ARG A 185 9.12 10.50 -0.68
CA ARG A 185 8.00 9.88 -1.42
C ARG A 185 7.06 9.13 -0.47
N TRP A 186 7.60 8.61 0.64
CA TRP A 186 6.83 7.99 1.72
C TRP A 186 6.12 9.08 2.51
N ASN A 187 4.83 9.27 2.28
CA ASN A 187 4.10 10.43 2.79
C ASN A 187 2.99 10.03 3.79
N PHE A 188 3.13 10.52 5.03
CA PHE A 188 2.12 10.47 6.09
C PHE A 188 1.67 11.88 6.51
N GLY A 189 1.70 12.84 5.60
CA GLY A 189 1.43 14.24 5.94
C GLY A 189 2.54 14.87 6.77
N THR A 190 2.26 16.01 7.38
CA THR A 190 3.26 16.81 8.09
C THR A 190 3.21 16.68 9.61
N GLN A 191 2.16 16.08 10.15
CA GLN A 191 1.93 16.00 11.61
C GLN A 191 2.48 14.71 12.24
N GLY A 192 2.86 13.71 11.41
CA GLY A 192 3.34 12.41 11.89
C GLY A 192 2.27 11.62 12.66
N LEU A 193 1.02 11.79 12.28
CA LEU A 193 -0.13 11.07 12.82
C LEU A 193 -0.50 9.90 11.92
N PRO A 194 -1.07 8.81 12.47
CA PRO A 194 -1.52 7.66 11.68
C PRO A 194 -2.80 7.95 10.89
N TYR A 195 -3.48 9.05 11.16
CA TYR A 195 -4.62 9.55 10.40
C TYR A 195 -4.35 11.00 9.94
N TRP A 196 -4.69 11.31 8.69
CA TRP A 196 -4.35 12.57 8.07
C TRP A 196 -5.16 12.81 6.79
N THR A 197 -4.97 13.94 6.15
CA THR A 197 -5.67 14.29 4.90
C THR A 197 -4.73 14.90 3.89
N TYR A 198 -5.04 14.71 2.62
CA TYR A 198 -4.35 15.34 1.49
C TYR A 198 -5.30 15.57 0.32
N ASP A 199 -4.92 16.49 -0.53
CA ASP A 199 -5.64 16.80 -1.74
C ASP A 199 -4.81 16.47 -2.98
N LEU A 200 -5.46 15.88 -3.98
CA LEU A 200 -4.96 15.84 -5.35
C LEU A 200 -5.71 16.91 -6.16
N THR A 201 -4.95 17.79 -6.79
CA THR A 201 -5.53 18.95 -7.48
C THR A 201 -5.28 18.87 -8.98
N GLY A 202 -6.34 18.70 -9.75
CA GLY A 202 -6.37 18.86 -11.19
C GLY A 202 -6.60 20.33 -11.58
N LYS A 203 -6.88 20.56 -12.88
CA LYS A 203 -7.03 21.92 -13.42
C LYS A 203 -8.20 22.70 -12.79
N ASP A 204 -9.37 22.11 -12.73
CA ASP A 204 -10.60 22.73 -12.27
C ASP A 204 -11.36 21.83 -11.27
N TRP A 205 -10.65 20.95 -10.57
CA TRP A 205 -11.22 20.02 -9.63
C TRP A 205 -10.19 19.63 -8.55
N THR A 206 -10.69 19.13 -7.45
CA THR A 206 -9.88 18.62 -6.34
C THR A 206 -10.49 17.31 -5.86
N ALA A 207 -9.63 16.39 -5.45
CA ALA A 207 -10.00 15.16 -4.74
C ALA A 207 -9.40 15.21 -3.33
N THR A 208 -10.24 15.21 -2.31
CA THR A 208 -9.83 15.15 -0.90
C THR A 208 -9.80 13.71 -0.44
N PHE A 209 -8.65 13.25 0.04
CA PHE A 209 -8.45 11.96 0.66
C PHE A 209 -8.34 12.14 2.17
N VAL A 210 -9.09 11.34 2.91
CA VAL A 210 -8.95 11.23 4.37
C VAL A 210 -8.47 9.83 4.69
N VAL A 211 -7.29 9.75 5.27
CA VAL A 211 -6.66 8.52 5.74
C VAL A 211 -7.01 8.33 7.21
N VAL A 212 -7.47 7.14 7.57
CA VAL A 212 -7.73 6.75 8.96
C VAL A 212 -7.02 5.44 9.29
N ASP A 213 -6.61 5.31 10.53
CA ASP A 213 -6.07 4.06 11.05
C ASP A 213 -7.23 3.18 11.53
N SER A 214 -7.62 2.22 10.68
CA SER A 214 -8.73 1.32 10.95
C SER A 214 -8.45 0.30 12.05
N ASP A 215 -7.19 0.04 12.40
CA ASP A 215 -6.80 -0.83 13.52
C ASP A 215 -7.37 -0.33 14.85
N CYS A 216 -7.55 0.97 14.97
CA CYS A 216 -8.12 1.63 16.15
C CYS A 216 -9.62 1.33 16.37
N PHE A 217 -10.28 0.66 15.44
CA PHE A 217 -11.72 0.41 15.51
C PHE A 217 -12.07 -1.04 15.88
N LEU A 218 -11.10 -1.95 15.80
CA LEU A 218 -11.35 -3.38 15.94
C LEU A 218 -11.19 -3.85 17.39
N SER A 219 -12.29 -4.18 18.03
CA SER A 219 -12.27 -4.70 19.41
C SER A 219 -11.57 -6.05 19.54
N SER A 220 -11.52 -6.83 18.48
CA SER A 220 -10.79 -8.10 18.41
C SER A 220 -9.28 -7.91 18.64
N TYR A 221 -8.73 -6.75 18.30
CA TYR A 221 -7.31 -6.43 18.48
C TYR A 221 -6.94 -6.08 19.93
N LEU A 222 -7.92 -5.92 20.81
CA LEU A 222 -7.70 -5.71 22.24
C LEU A 222 -7.59 -7.03 23.02
N LEU A 223 -7.88 -8.17 22.39
CA LEU A 223 -7.83 -9.47 23.06
C LEU A 223 -6.38 -9.88 23.30
N ASN A 224 -6.06 -10.33 24.52
CA ASN A 224 -4.72 -10.80 24.87
C ASN A 224 -4.16 -11.92 23.99
N THR A 225 -5.01 -12.57 23.21
CA THR A 225 -4.64 -13.60 22.25
C THR A 225 -4.29 -13.03 20.86
N SER A 226 -4.57 -11.77 20.63
CA SER A 226 -4.25 -11.09 19.37
C SER A 226 -2.78 -10.68 19.35
N VAL A 227 -2.10 -10.93 18.24
CA VAL A 227 -0.73 -10.44 18.00
C VAL A 227 -0.68 -8.91 17.85
N TYR A 228 -1.82 -8.30 17.60
CA TYR A 228 -1.99 -6.84 17.47
C TYR A 228 -2.31 -6.15 18.81
N ALA A 229 -2.53 -6.94 19.88
CA ALA A 229 -2.80 -6.40 21.22
C ALA A 229 -1.53 -5.78 21.83
N ASN A 230 -1.44 -4.46 21.79
CA ASN A 230 -0.33 -3.70 22.36
C ASN A 230 -0.82 -2.35 22.90
N PRO A 231 0.02 -1.59 23.64
CA PRO A 231 -0.38 -0.30 24.20
C PRO A 231 -0.87 0.72 23.17
N TYR A 232 -0.33 0.72 21.97
CA TYR A 232 -0.80 1.60 20.89
C TYR A 232 -2.25 1.29 20.52
N THR A 233 -2.57 0.02 20.25
CA THR A 233 -3.91 -0.41 19.85
C THR A 233 -4.95 -0.08 20.93
N VAL A 234 -4.61 -0.32 22.21
CA VAL A 234 -5.48 0.03 23.34
C VAL A 234 -5.74 1.54 23.38
N ALA A 235 -4.70 2.35 23.25
CA ALA A 235 -4.81 3.81 23.30
C ALA A 235 -5.61 4.35 22.12
N CYS A 236 -5.32 3.91 20.92
CA CYS A 236 -6.01 4.41 19.73
C CYS A 236 -7.47 3.94 19.66
N TYR A 237 -7.78 2.72 20.12
CA TYR A 237 -9.17 2.27 20.23
C TYR A 237 -9.96 3.14 21.21
N ALA A 238 -9.36 3.52 22.34
CA ALA A 238 -10.00 4.41 23.31
C ALA A 238 -10.25 5.82 22.73
N ASP A 239 -9.39 6.29 21.84
CA ASP A 239 -9.45 7.64 21.22
C ASP A 239 -10.05 7.62 19.80
N ARG A 240 -10.62 6.52 19.35
CA ARG A 240 -11.13 6.39 17.96
C ARG A 240 -12.18 7.44 17.57
N GLN A 241 -12.88 8.03 18.55
CA GLN A 241 -13.83 9.11 18.28
C GLN A 241 -13.13 10.32 17.63
N THR A 242 -11.88 10.60 18.00
CA THR A 242 -11.08 11.68 17.38
C THR A 242 -10.92 11.47 15.88
N GLN A 243 -10.73 10.23 15.41
CA GLN A 243 -10.65 9.95 13.98
C GLN A 243 -12.01 10.05 13.27
N ILE A 244 -13.10 9.65 13.94
CA ILE A 244 -14.46 9.84 13.42
C ILE A 244 -14.75 11.34 13.22
N ASP A 245 -14.47 12.15 14.25
CA ASP A 245 -14.66 13.58 14.20
C ASP A 245 -13.77 14.25 13.15
N PHE A 246 -12.53 13.79 13.02
CA PHE A 246 -11.61 14.26 11.98
C PHE A 246 -12.15 14.00 10.57
N LEU A 247 -12.61 12.78 10.28
CA LEU A 247 -13.21 12.43 8.99
C LEU A 247 -14.46 13.27 8.71
N ALA A 248 -15.39 13.32 9.67
CA ALA A 248 -16.64 14.06 9.54
C ALA A 248 -16.39 15.54 9.27
N ASN A 249 -15.52 16.18 10.06
CA ASN A 249 -15.20 17.58 9.89
C ASN A 249 -14.50 17.87 8.57
N THR A 250 -13.54 17.00 8.16
CA THR A 250 -12.82 17.16 6.90
C THR A 250 -13.78 17.05 5.71
N PHE A 251 -14.65 16.04 5.69
CA PHE A 251 -15.60 15.89 4.59
C PHE A 251 -16.67 16.99 4.57
N ALA A 252 -17.13 17.44 5.73
CA ALA A 252 -18.10 18.54 5.81
C ALA A 252 -17.53 19.88 5.33
N GLN A 253 -16.25 20.14 5.56
CA GLN A 253 -15.58 21.37 5.16
C GLN A 253 -15.03 21.32 3.73
N SER A 254 -14.81 20.11 3.19
CA SER A 254 -14.24 19.93 1.86
C SER A 254 -15.23 20.33 0.78
N THR A 255 -14.79 21.24 -0.11
CA THR A 255 -15.49 21.62 -1.35
C THR A 255 -14.98 20.84 -2.57
N ALA A 256 -14.19 19.79 -2.34
CA ALA A 256 -13.63 18.97 -3.40
C ALA A 256 -14.72 18.27 -4.23
N THR A 257 -14.46 18.09 -5.50
CA THR A 257 -15.30 17.34 -6.44
C THR A 257 -15.43 15.89 -5.97
N TRP A 258 -14.33 15.32 -5.53
CA TRP A 258 -14.26 13.92 -5.09
C TRP A 258 -13.80 13.82 -3.64
N LYS A 259 -14.35 12.86 -2.91
CA LYS A 259 -13.96 12.55 -1.53
C LYS A 259 -13.63 11.08 -1.41
N PHE A 260 -12.51 10.76 -0.76
CA PHE A 260 -12.05 9.40 -0.57
C PHE A 260 -11.80 9.13 0.91
N LEU A 261 -12.33 8.02 1.40
CA LEU A 261 -11.93 7.41 2.66
C LEU A 261 -10.90 6.32 2.35
N GLN A 262 -9.69 6.49 2.85
CA GLN A 262 -8.58 5.54 2.72
C GLN A 262 -8.32 4.89 4.07
N LEU A 263 -8.43 3.57 4.12
CA LEU A 263 -8.21 2.76 5.33
C LEU A 263 -7.70 1.37 4.92
N HIS A 264 -7.31 0.57 5.91
CA HIS A 264 -6.80 -0.77 5.62
C HIS A 264 -7.90 -1.83 5.63
N HIS A 265 -8.67 -1.95 6.71
CA HIS A 265 -9.70 -2.99 6.84
C HIS A 265 -10.95 -2.66 6.03
N GLY A 266 -11.58 -3.69 5.48
CA GLY A 266 -12.78 -3.55 4.67
C GLY A 266 -14.08 -3.64 5.46
N PHE A 267 -14.96 -2.66 5.33
CA PHE A 267 -16.35 -2.78 5.75
C PHE A 267 -17.15 -3.66 4.78
N MET A 268 -16.91 -3.52 3.48
CA MET A 268 -17.33 -4.41 2.42
C MET A 268 -16.09 -4.96 1.75
N SER A 269 -15.83 -6.24 1.91
CA SER A 269 -14.61 -6.88 1.42
C SER A 269 -14.88 -8.33 1.01
N SER A 270 -13.86 -9.08 0.62
CA SER A 270 -13.98 -10.42 0.07
C SER A 270 -14.12 -11.51 1.14
N ALA A 271 -13.29 -11.46 2.18
CA ALA A 271 -13.28 -12.45 3.26
C ALA A 271 -13.75 -11.85 4.59
N THR A 272 -13.38 -10.60 4.85
CA THR A 272 -13.69 -9.91 6.10
C THR A 272 -14.68 -8.76 5.88
N ASN A 273 -15.60 -8.58 6.82
CA ASN A 273 -16.53 -7.46 6.82
C ASN A 273 -16.54 -6.86 8.22
N GLU A 274 -15.71 -5.82 8.40
CA GLU A 274 -15.49 -5.22 9.71
C GLU A 274 -16.61 -4.22 10.04
N THR A 275 -17.67 -4.73 10.64
CA THR A 275 -18.87 -3.93 10.96
C THR A 275 -18.61 -2.81 11.98
N GLU A 276 -17.54 -2.90 12.77
CA GLU A 276 -17.11 -1.84 13.69
C GLU A 276 -16.63 -0.57 12.96
N LEU A 277 -16.35 -0.66 11.64
CA LEU A 277 -16.05 0.49 10.78
C LEU A 277 -17.28 1.27 10.30
N ALA A 278 -18.48 0.83 10.64
CA ALA A 278 -19.73 1.48 10.23
C ALA A 278 -19.74 3.00 10.45
N PRO A 279 -19.28 3.56 11.59
CA PRO A 279 -19.29 5.01 11.79
C PRO A 279 -18.47 5.78 10.75
N LEU A 280 -17.34 5.22 10.28
CA LEU A 280 -16.51 5.83 9.24
C LEU A 280 -17.19 5.74 7.86
N VAL A 281 -17.72 4.57 7.57
CA VAL A 281 -18.39 4.30 6.28
C VAL A 281 -19.67 5.11 6.13
N GLU A 282 -20.47 5.26 7.18
CA GLU A 282 -21.67 6.10 7.17
C GLU A 282 -21.34 7.55 6.81
N ILE A 283 -20.24 8.09 7.33
CA ILE A 283 -19.77 9.43 6.95
C ILE A 283 -19.39 9.46 5.46
N ALA A 284 -18.64 8.46 4.97
CA ALA A 284 -18.29 8.36 3.56
C ALA A 284 -19.56 8.31 2.67
N VAL A 285 -20.54 7.49 3.04
CA VAL A 285 -21.85 7.39 2.35
C VAL A 285 -22.58 8.73 2.34
N GLN A 286 -22.70 9.41 3.50
CA GLN A 286 -23.37 10.70 3.60
C GLN A 286 -22.73 11.78 2.72
N HIS A 287 -21.43 11.73 2.55
CA HIS A 287 -20.66 12.66 1.74
C HIS A 287 -20.34 12.17 0.33
N ARG A 288 -20.95 11.05 -0.09
CA ARG A 288 -20.77 10.45 -1.42
C ARG A 288 -19.31 10.13 -1.72
N GLY A 289 -18.59 9.68 -0.70
CA GLY A 289 -17.19 9.31 -0.80
C GLY A 289 -16.99 7.96 -1.48
N VAL A 290 -15.77 7.72 -1.97
CA VAL A 290 -15.28 6.41 -2.42
C VAL A 290 -14.41 5.83 -1.30
N VAL A 291 -14.57 4.53 -1.01
CA VAL A 291 -13.78 3.85 0.01
C VAL A 291 -12.69 3.01 -0.64
N LEU A 292 -11.45 3.18 -0.18
CA LEU A 292 -10.27 2.41 -0.62
C LEU A 292 -9.80 1.57 0.56
N ASN A 293 -9.65 0.26 0.36
CA ASN A 293 -9.14 -0.64 1.39
C ASN A 293 -8.25 -1.77 0.84
N GLY A 294 -7.51 -2.42 1.75
CA GLY A 294 -6.72 -3.63 1.58
C GLY A 294 -7.20 -4.73 2.53
N HIS A 295 -6.25 -5.34 3.26
CA HIS A 295 -6.43 -6.36 4.28
C HIS A 295 -6.78 -7.75 3.73
N ASP A 296 -7.88 -7.90 3.00
CA ASP A 296 -8.12 -9.12 2.27
C ASP A 296 -7.14 -9.19 1.09
N HIS A 297 -6.32 -10.23 1.04
CA HIS A 297 -5.32 -10.40 -0.01
C HIS A 297 -5.95 -10.77 -1.35
N CYS A 298 -6.79 -9.85 -1.82
CA CYS A 298 -7.60 -9.96 -3.01
C CYS A 298 -7.77 -8.60 -3.69
N LEU A 299 -8.32 -8.61 -4.89
CA LEU A 299 -8.80 -7.42 -5.58
C LEU A 299 -10.32 -7.50 -5.69
N GLY A 300 -11.03 -6.43 -5.41
CA GLY A 300 -12.48 -6.45 -5.43
C GLY A 300 -13.14 -5.09 -5.63
N HIS A 301 -14.31 -5.11 -6.25
CA HIS A 301 -15.20 -3.96 -6.34
C HIS A 301 -16.54 -4.29 -5.72
N TYR A 302 -16.95 -3.47 -4.76
CA TYR A 302 -18.25 -3.58 -4.10
C TYR A 302 -19.00 -2.27 -4.25
N TYR A 303 -20.33 -2.36 -4.34
CA TYR A 303 -21.20 -1.21 -4.41
C TYR A 303 -22.33 -1.37 -3.41
N TYR A 304 -22.35 -0.51 -2.42
CA TYR A 304 -23.30 -0.53 -1.33
C TYR A 304 -23.73 0.90 -0.96
N ASN A 305 -25.02 1.13 -0.82
CA ASN A 305 -25.60 2.43 -0.42
C ASN A 305 -25.07 3.61 -1.26
N ASN A 306 -25.04 3.45 -2.59
CA ASN A 306 -24.50 4.42 -3.54
C ASN A 306 -22.99 4.77 -3.34
N THR A 307 -22.27 3.91 -2.65
CA THR A 307 -20.83 4.07 -2.40
C THR A 307 -20.07 2.93 -3.05
N ASN A 308 -18.97 3.27 -3.70
CA ASN A 308 -18.02 2.31 -4.27
C ASN A 308 -16.95 2.00 -3.24
N PHE A 309 -16.69 0.71 -3.05
CA PHE A 309 -15.60 0.16 -2.24
C PHE A 309 -14.60 -0.52 -3.17
N ILE A 310 -13.37 -0.07 -3.14
CA ILE A 310 -12.28 -0.52 -4.00
C ILE A 310 -11.28 -1.23 -3.11
N LEU A 311 -11.25 -2.56 -3.21
CA LEU A 311 -10.30 -3.42 -2.53
C LEU A 311 -9.07 -3.62 -3.42
N SER A 312 -7.88 -3.32 -2.89
CA SER A 312 -6.58 -3.52 -3.56
C SER A 312 -5.57 -4.12 -2.58
N GLY A 313 -5.80 -5.36 -2.15
CA GLY A 313 -5.02 -6.06 -1.13
C GLY A 313 -4.10 -7.17 -1.65
N ALA A 314 -3.83 -7.25 -2.95
CA ALA A 314 -3.12 -8.39 -3.54
C ALA A 314 -1.79 -8.02 -4.22
N ALA A 315 -1.10 -6.97 -3.74
CA ALA A 315 0.12 -6.52 -4.41
C ALA A 315 1.40 -7.25 -3.98
N GLY A 316 1.36 -7.99 -2.87
CA GLY A 316 2.50 -8.75 -2.38
C GLY A 316 2.26 -10.25 -2.30
N TYR A 317 1.08 -10.66 -1.84
CA TYR A 317 0.76 -12.08 -1.67
C TYR A 317 -0.75 -12.32 -1.71
N PRO A 318 -1.33 -12.72 -2.85
CA PRO A 318 -2.73 -13.08 -2.91
C PRO A 318 -3.02 -14.35 -2.10
N GLN A 319 -4.13 -14.36 -1.36
CA GLN A 319 -4.54 -15.53 -0.58
C GLN A 319 -5.88 -16.08 -1.10
N ALA A 320 -5.88 -17.37 -1.34
CA ALA A 320 -7.06 -18.07 -1.86
C ALA A 320 -8.29 -17.91 -0.96
N GLY A 321 -8.12 -18.02 0.36
CA GLY A 321 -9.20 -17.86 1.32
C GLY A 321 -9.81 -16.47 1.35
N ASP A 322 -9.01 -15.46 1.08
CA ASP A 322 -9.41 -14.06 1.15
C ASP A 322 -10.23 -13.63 -0.08
N CYS A 323 -10.07 -14.32 -1.20
CA CYS A 323 -10.85 -14.02 -2.40
C CYS A 323 -12.21 -14.75 -2.50
N ASN A 324 -12.56 -15.59 -1.55
CA ASN A 324 -13.84 -16.31 -1.49
C ASN A 324 -14.27 -16.97 -2.82
N TYR A 325 -13.36 -17.70 -3.47
CA TYR A 325 -13.72 -18.35 -4.74
C TYR A 325 -14.82 -19.37 -4.59
N GLY A 326 -15.61 -19.51 -5.64
CA GLY A 326 -16.68 -20.48 -5.68
C GLY A 326 -17.90 -20.09 -4.84
N ILE A 327 -17.84 -19.00 -4.09
CA ILE A 327 -19.00 -18.37 -3.47
C ILE A 327 -19.60 -17.41 -4.51
N PRO A 328 -20.91 -17.51 -4.82
CA PRO A 328 -21.55 -16.53 -5.69
C PRO A 328 -21.32 -15.12 -5.16
N LEU A 329 -20.96 -14.18 -6.04
CA LEU A 329 -20.85 -12.77 -5.70
C LEU A 329 -22.12 -12.35 -4.96
N GLY A 330 -21.97 -11.87 -3.73
CA GLY A 330 -23.09 -11.35 -2.97
C GLY A 330 -23.73 -10.15 -3.69
N PRO A 331 -24.87 -9.65 -3.24
CA PRO A 331 -25.63 -8.61 -3.96
C PRO A 331 -24.82 -7.31 -4.14
N TYR A 332 -23.80 -7.11 -3.35
CA TYR A 332 -22.97 -5.89 -3.35
C TYR A 332 -21.69 -6.02 -4.18
N ALA A 333 -21.15 -7.22 -4.34
CA ALA A 333 -19.93 -7.45 -5.11
C ALA A 333 -20.20 -7.32 -6.61
N LYS A 334 -19.39 -6.54 -7.28
CA LYS A 334 -19.43 -6.31 -8.73
C LYS A 334 -18.28 -7.04 -9.44
N PHE A 335 -17.16 -7.23 -8.72
CA PHE A 335 -15.98 -7.89 -9.24
C PHE A 335 -15.16 -8.48 -8.09
N LEU A 336 -14.56 -9.63 -8.31
CA LEU A 336 -13.50 -10.23 -7.48
C LEU A 336 -12.36 -10.66 -8.38
N GLY A 337 -11.15 -10.33 -7.98
CA GLY A 337 -9.89 -10.65 -8.67
C GLY A 337 -9.43 -12.08 -8.43
N ALA A 338 -10.33 -13.03 -8.66
CA ALA A 338 -10.04 -14.44 -8.53
C ALA A 338 -10.73 -15.21 -9.66
N ASN A 339 -10.06 -16.20 -10.17
CA ASN A 339 -10.73 -17.25 -10.90
C ASN A 339 -11.16 -18.37 -9.93
N GLN A 340 -11.90 -19.36 -10.41
CA GLN A 340 -12.43 -20.46 -9.56
C GLN A 340 -11.36 -21.33 -8.89
N GLN A 341 -10.08 -21.09 -9.11
CA GLN A 341 -8.97 -21.95 -8.71
C GLN A 341 -7.80 -21.24 -8.03
N SER A 342 -7.61 -19.93 -8.24
CA SER A 342 -6.47 -19.17 -7.68
C SER A 342 -6.80 -17.71 -7.40
N ALA A 343 -6.15 -17.11 -6.39
CA ALA A 343 -6.08 -15.68 -6.20
C ALA A 343 -5.16 -15.07 -7.27
N ALA A 344 -5.54 -13.93 -7.80
CA ALA A 344 -4.70 -13.18 -8.70
C ALA A 344 -3.94 -12.11 -7.91
N ASN A 345 -2.65 -11.99 -8.18
CA ASN A 345 -1.83 -10.87 -7.78
C ASN A 345 -2.24 -9.63 -8.58
N GLY A 346 -2.03 -8.42 -8.06
CA GLY A 346 -2.35 -7.25 -8.86
C GLY A 346 -2.54 -5.97 -8.06
N PHE A 347 -3.13 -4.99 -8.74
CA PHE A 347 -3.32 -3.63 -8.23
C PHE A 347 -4.44 -2.91 -8.98
N VAL A 348 -4.74 -1.69 -8.55
CA VAL A 348 -5.76 -0.84 -9.16
C VAL A 348 -5.13 0.46 -9.66
N THR A 349 -5.65 1.02 -10.75
CA THR A 349 -5.42 2.42 -11.11
C THR A 349 -6.72 3.20 -11.13
N MET A 350 -6.63 4.49 -10.84
CA MET A 350 -7.73 5.44 -10.94
C MET A 350 -7.32 6.63 -11.81
N ASP A 351 -8.03 6.86 -12.90
CA ASP A 351 -7.92 8.09 -13.68
C ASP A 351 -8.97 9.07 -13.16
N ILE A 352 -8.55 10.05 -12.40
CA ILE A 352 -9.43 11.02 -11.74
C ILE A 352 -9.49 12.29 -12.58
N SER A 353 -10.70 12.69 -12.94
CA SER A 353 -11.00 13.93 -13.64
C SER A 353 -12.10 14.69 -12.94
N LYS A 354 -12.47 15.88 -13.44
CA LYS A 354 -13.62 16.63 -12.93
C LYS A 354 -14.94 15.86 -13.07
N GLN A 355 -15.14 15.14 -14.18
CA GLN A 355 -16.42 14.52 -14.55
C GLN A 355 -16.54 13.09 -14.07
N SER A 356 -15.43 12.40 -13.92
CA SER A 356 -15.44 10.97 -13.62
C SER A 356 -14.15 10.46 -13.02
N ILE A 357 -14.25 9.32 -12.35
CA ILE A 357 -13.13 8.46 -11.98
C ILE A 357 -13.27 7.18 -12.79
N ASN A 358 -12.27 6.87 -13.63
CA ASN A 358 -12.18 5.58 -14.29
C ASN A 358 -11.29 4.66 -13.44
N VAL A 359 -11.85 3.56 -12.95
CA VAL A 359 -11.17 2.60 -12.08
C VAL A 359 -10.87 1.35 -12.89
N GLU A 360 -9.62 0.93 -12.86
CA GLU A 360 -9.13 -0.22 -13.63
C GLU A 360 -8.35 -1.18 -12.73
N TYR A 361 -8.70 -2.46 -12.80
CA TYR A 361 -8.08 -3.55 -12.07
C TYR A 361 -7.16 -4.33 -13.00
N TYR A 362 -5.93 -4.51 -12.57
CA TYR A 362 -4.91 -5.26 -13.29
C TYR A 362 -4.58 -6.50 -12.49
N LEU A 363 -4.99 -7.65 -13.01
CA LEU A 363 -4.77 -8.95 -12.42
C LEU A 363 -3.67 -9.68 -13.15
N ARG A 364 -2.88 -10.38 -12.39
CA ARG A 364 -1.89 -11.29 -12.90
C ARG A 364 -2.21 -12.69 -12.43
N ASP A 365 -2.64 -13.53 -13.35
CA ASP A 365 -2.76 -14.96 -13.09
C ASP A 365 -1.34 -15.55 -12.96
N MET A 366 -0.98 -15.86 -11.74
CA MET A 366 0.26 -16.55 -11.48
C MET A 366 -0.03 -18.04 -11.49
N GLN A 367 0.61 -18.76 -12.40
CA GLN A 367 0.52 -20.23 -12.43
C GLN A 367 1.58 -20.78 -11.51
N PHE A 368 1.13 -21.55 -10.53
CA PHE A 368 2.00 -22.38 -9.71
C PHE A 368 1.92 -23.81 -10.26
N GLU A 369 3.03 -24.33 -10.76
CA GLU A 369 3.17 -25.78 -11.02
C GLU A 369 4.23 -26.34 -10.09
N ASP A 370 3.90 -27.40 -9.38
CA ASP A 370 4.78 -28.07 -8.41
C ASP A 370 5.37 -27.15 -7.32
N GLY A 371 4.71 -26.03 -7.00
CA GLY A 371 5.16 -25.05 -6.03
C GLY A 371 6.03 -23.93 -6.62
N ASP A 372 6.29 -23.94 -7.90
CA ASP A 372 7.09 -22.94 -8.60
C ASP A 372 6.22 -21.89 -9.29
N LEU A 373 6.72 -20.65 -9.31
CA LEU A 373 6.13 -19.49 -9.98
C LEU A 373 6.57 -19.48 -11.45
N TYR A 374 5.62 -19.50 -12.38
CA TYR A 374 5.89 -19.35 -13.80
C TYR A 374 5.60 -17.93 -14.28
N PRO A 375 6.59 -17.24 -14.91
CA PRO A 375 6.37 -15.92 -15.44
C PRO A 375 5.40 -15.99 -16.63
N VAL A 376 4.33 -15.22 -16.54
CA VAL A 376 3.40 -14.98 -17.64
C VAL A 376 3.67 -13.57 -18.17
N PRO A 377 3.67 -13.32 -19.50
CA PRO A 377 3.82 -11.98 -20.05
C PRO A 377 2.79 -11.01 -19.45
N TYR A 378 3.22 -9.77 -19.16
CA TYR A 378 2.33 -8.74 -18.61
C TYR A 378 1.28 -8.35 -19.65
N ASP A 379 0.00 -8.51 -19.32
CA ASP A 379 -1.08 -7.87 -20.08
C ASP A 379 -1.33 -6.46 -19.52
N LEU A 380 -1.01 -5.46 -20.30
CA LEU A 380 -1.19 -4.05 -19.92
C LEU A 380 -2.64 -3.57 -20.06
N LYS A 381 -3.57 -4.48 -20.37
CA LYS A 381 -5.00 -4.19 -20.37
C LYS A 381 -5.63 -4.50 -19.02
N PRO A 382 -6.58 -3.68 -18.56
CA PRO A 382 -7.28 -3.98 -17.34
C PRO A 382 -8.14 -5.25 -17.50
N SER A 383 -8.13 -6.09 -16.48
CA SER A 383 -8.99 -7.27 -16.39
C SER A 383 -10.44 -6.92 -16.08
N TYR A 384 -10.64 -5.79 -15.39
CA TYR A 384 -11.94 -5.22 -15.09
C TYR A 384 -11.84 -3.71 -14.99
N SER A 385 -12.88 -3.00 -15.42
CA SER A 385 -12.96 -1.55 -15.27
C SER A 385 -14.40 -1.09 -15.04
N PHE A 386 -14.54 0.04 -14.38
CA PHE A 386 -15.81 0.75 -14.23
C PHE A 386 -15.58 2.25 -14.06
N GLN A 387 -16.63 3.03 -14.20
CA GLN A 387 -16.59 4.46 -14.08
C GLN A 387 -17.53 4.96 -12.99
N ILE A 388 -17.03 5.87 -12.18
CA ILE A 388 -17.81 6.67 -11.22
C ILE A 388 -18.01 8.04 -11.85
N THR A 389 -19.24 8.51 -11.95
CA THR A 389 -19.57 9.83 -12.51
C THR A 389 -20.10 10.77 -11.43
N GLU A 390 -19.86 12.07 -11.55
CA GLU A 390 -20.35 13.08 -10.61
C GLU A 390 -21.88 13.04 -10.45
N HIS A 391 -22.62 12.65 -11.51
CA HIS A 391 -24.08 12.58 -11.50
C HIS A 391 -24.64 11.26 -10.96
N ALA A 392 -23.83 10.23 -10.81
CA ALA A 392 -24.21 8.95 -10.21
C ALA A 392 -24.07 8.95 -8.68
N ILE A 393 -23.70 10.08 -8.14
CA ILE A 393 -23.42 10.29 -6.73
C ILE A 393 -24.57 11.10 -6.11
#